data_73c195a6f819b3a870c04252089b34f0
#
_entry.id   73c195a6f819b3a870c04252089b34f0
#
_cell.length_a   1.000
_cell.length_b   1.000
_cell.length_c   1.000
_cell.angle_alpha   90.00
_cell.angle_beta   90.00
_cell.angle_gamma   90.00
#
_symmetry.space_group_name_H-M   'P 1'
#
loop_
_entity.id
_entity.type
_entity.pdbx_description
1 polymer ?
#
loop_
_entity_poly.entity_id
_entity_poly.type
_entity_poly.pdbx_seq_one_letter_code
_entity_poly.pdbx_strand_id
1 'polypeptide(L)'
;MKIAILTLPLHTNYGGLLQAYALQSALERMGYEVSVLDKIRKPKVQIPFSVSVKRLIMKFILRKNVAPIGQLEDYKRRKKRNTNTWKFADKYIHRHELDNLGSIKEDDYDVFVVGSDQIWRREYILNSFKCVEDAFLGFAKTWNVKRIAYAPSFGHDVWDYTPEETVSIRALLRLFDYLSVREESGVELCMRELGLTTKHVADPTMLLTAEDYKVLIKNTSKSSGNLLCYVLDMTEEADLKPELAWVKTTVLVP
;
A
#
# COMPACT_ATOMS: atom_id res chain seq x y z
N MET A 1 -14.22 8.78 -18.85
CA MET A 1 -14.46 8.83 -17.39
C MET A 1 -13.15 8.58 -16.70
N LYS A 2 -12.75 9.49 -15.82
CA LYS A 2 -11.50 9.42 -15.07
C LYS A 2 -11.72 8.79 -13.70
N ILE A 3 -10.93 7.79 -13.36
CA ILE A 3 -11.03 7.05 -12.10
C ILE A 3 -9.76 7.21 -11.29
N ALA A 4 -9.91 7.58 -10.02
CA ALA A 4 -8.83 7.55 -9.04
C ALA A 4 -8.93 6.30 -8.16
N ILE A 5 -7.88 5.52 -8.07
CA ILE A 5 -7.76 4.43 -7.10
C ILE A 5 -7.01 4.94 -5.87
N LEU A 6 -7.65 4.88 -4.70
CA LEU A 6 -7.02 5.15 -3.41
C LEU A 6 -6.69 3.83 -2.73
N THR A 7 -5.41 3.56 -2.54
CA THR A 7 -4.89 2.38 -1.83
C THR A 7 -3.75 2.77 -0.88
N LEU A 8 -3.16 1.81 -0.18
CA LEU A 8 -1.97 2.06 0.62
C LEU A 8 -0.78 2.46 -0.26
N PRO A 9 0.17 3.26 0.26
CA PRO A 9 1.32 3.74 -0.52
C PRO A 9 2.14 2.61 -1.16
N LEU A 10 2.52 2.80 -2.44
CA LEU A 10 3.05 1.80 -3.36
C LEU A 10 4.58 1.65 -3.29
N HIS A 11 5.20 1.19 -2.20
CA HIS A 11 6.68 1.19 -2.20
C HIS A 11 7.38 -0.05 -1.67
N THR A 12 6.75 -0.88 -0.88
CA THR A 12 7.47 -1.98 -0.22
C THR A 12 6.80 -3.33 -0.31
N ASN A 13 5.49 -3.36 -0.47
CA ASN A 13 4.69 -4.57 -0.45
C ASN A 13 4.40 -5.07 -1.86
N TYR A 14 4.88 -6.26 -2.20
CA TYR A 14 4.63 -6.88 -3.51
C TYR A 14 3.13 -7.12 -3.75
N GLY A 15 2.40 -7.58 -2.72
CA GLY A 15 0.95 -7.77 -2.80
C GLY A 15 0.22 -6.46 -3.08
N GLY A 16 0.60 -5.38 -2.37
CA GLY A 16 0.05 -4.05 -2.58
C GLY A 16 0.26 -3.51 -3.99
N LEU A 17 1.44 -3.77 -4.58
CA LEU A 17 1.72 -3.39 -5.98
C LEU A 17 0.91 -4.21 -6.99
N LEU A 18 0.82 -5.52 -6.79
CA LEU A 18 0.11 -6.40 -7.71
C LEU A 18 -1.39 -6.16 -7.69
N GLN A 19 -2.00 -5.92 -6.52
CA GLN A 19 -3.41 -5.61 -6.43
C GLN A 19 -3.75 -4.25 -7.08
N ALA A 20 -2.90 -3.22 -6.90
CA ALA A 20 -3.09 -1.92 -7.54
C ALA A 20 -2.97 -2.01 -9.06
N TYR A 21 -1.96 -2.73 -9.56
CA TYR A 21 -1.79 -3.02 -10.98
C TYR A 21 -3.00 -3.76 -11.56
N ALA A 22 -3.49 -4.78 -10.86
CA ALA A 22 -4.60 -5.59 -11.32
C ALA A 22 -5.92 -4.80 -11.39
N LEU A 23 -6.23 -4.01 -10.35
CA LEU A 23 -7.42 -3.17 -10.33
C LEU A 23 -7.36 -2.09 -11.43
N GLN A 24 -6.21 -1.41 -11.57
CA GLN A 24 -5.97 -0.46 -12.66
C GLN A 24 -6.21 -1.13 -14.02
N SER A 25 -5.54 -2.26 -14.28
CA SER A 25 -5.63 -2.95 -15.57
C SER A 25 -7.04 -3.42 -15.89
N ALA A 26 -7.80 -3.89 -14.90
CA ALA A 26 -9.19 -4.31 -15.07
C ALA A 26 -10.08 -3.12 -15.48
N LEU A 27 -9.93 -1.98 -14.82
CA LEU A 27 -10.69 -0.76 -15.12
C LEU A 27 -10.30 -0.15 -16.48
N GLU A 28 -9.02 -0.16 -16.83
CA GLU A 28 -8.54 0.32 -18.14
C GLU A 28 -9.07 -0.53 -19.30
N ARG A 29 -9.20 -1.86 -19.12
CA ARG A 29 -9.83 -2.75 -20.10
C ARG A 29 -11.32 -2.45 -20.32
N MET A 30 -11.97 -1.87 -19.32
CA MET A 30 -13.35 -1.38 -19.46
C MET A 30 -13.41 -0.02 -20.17
N GLY A 31 -12.28 0.55 -20.61
CA GLY A 31 -12.19 1.80 -21.34
C GLY A 31 -12.13 3.06 -20.48
N TYR A 32 -11.75 2.92 -19.20
CA TYR A 32 -11.60 4.08 -18.30
C TYR A 32 -10.16 4.59 -18.27
N GLU A 33 -9.99 5.89 -18.04
CA GLU A 33 -8.71 6.51 -17.70
C GLU A 33 -8.48 6.37 -16.19
N VAL A 34 -7.43 5.67 -15.79
CA VAL A 34 -7.21 5.29 -14.39
C VAL A 34 -5.91 5.85 -13.87
N SER A 35 -5.93 6.42 -12.67
CA SER A 35 -4.75 6.82 -11.92
C SER A 35 -4.78 6.26 -10.51
N VAL A 36 -3.65 5.76 -10.03
CA VAL A 36 -3.49 5.34 -8.64
C VAL A 36 -2.92 6.50 -7.83
N LEU A 37 -3.64 6.93 -6.80
CA LEU A 37 -3.20 8.01 -5.91
C LEU A 37 -2.08 7.50 -5.03
N ASP A 38 -0.84 7.94 -5.30
CA ASP A 38 0.34 7.52 -4.54
C ASP A 38 0.88 8.66 -3.70
N LYS A 39 0.67 8.57 -2.38
CA LYS A 39 1.19 9.55 -1.44
C LYS A 39 2.67 9.36 -1.21
N ILE A 40 3.47 10.27 -1.76
CA ILE A 40 4.92 10.25 -1.59
C ILE A 40 5.29 10.45 -0.13
N ARG A 41 5.91 9.44 0.47
CA ARG A 41 6.59 9.59 1.75
C ARG A 41 7.99 10.15 1.51
N LYS A 42 8.14 11.45 1.55
CA LYS A 42 9.49 12.06 1.64
C LYS A 42 10.07 11.65 3.00
N PRO A 43 11.20 10.90 3.03
CA PRO A 43 11.79 10.53 4.30
C PRO A 43 12.20 11.80 5.04
N LYS A 44 11.60 12.05 6.19
CA LYS A 44 12.02 13.11 7.10
C LYS A 44 13.29 12.65 7.83
N VAL A 45 14.42 12.57 7.12
CA VAL A 45 15.73 12.48 7.77
C VAL A 45 16.05 13.89 8.29
N GLN A 46 15.46 14.25 9.42
CA GLN A 46 15.79 15.50 10.11
C GLN A 46 17.06 15.27 10.91
N ILE A 47 18.20 15.63 10.31
CA ILE A 47 19.45 15.72 11.05
C ILE A 47 19.50 17.13 11.64
N PRO A 48 19.43 17.29 12.98
CA PRO A 48 19.56 18.60 13.59
C PRO A 48 20.84 19.27 13.13
N PHE A 49 20.76 20.55 12.79
CA PHE A 49 21.92 21.33 12.31
C PHE A 49 23.12 21.21 13.25
N SER A 50 22.88 21.24 14.58
CA SER A 50 23.89 21.03 15.60
C SER A 50 24.65 19.69 15.48
N VAL A 51 23.94 18.62 15.14
CA VAL A 51 24.54 17.29 14.92
C VAL A 51 25.41 17.30 13.66
N SER A 52 24.95 17.96 12.59
CA SER A 52 25.69 18.08 11.35
C SER A 52 26.99 18.85 11.54
N VAL A 53 26.94 20.00 12.23
CA VAL A 53 28.12 20.83 12.56
C VAL A 53 29.09 20.07 13.45
N LYS A 54 28.62 19.45 14.55
CA LYS A 54 29.44 18.64 15.44
C LYS A 54 30.19 17.53 14.70
N ARG A 55 29.54 16.88 13.74
CA ARG A 55 30.14 15.81 12.91
C ARG A 55 31.20 16.32 11.96
N LEU A 56 30.96 17.49 11.33
CA LEU A 56 31.96 18.16 10.49
C LEU A 56 33.22 18.50 11.30
N ILE A 57 33.06 19.08 12.49
CA ILE A 57 34.18 19.40 13.39
C ILE A 57 34.93 18.12 13.78
N MET A 58 34.22 17.05 14.17
CA MET A 58 34.84 15.77 14.54
C MET A 58 35.62 15.16 13.39
N LYS A 59 35.06 15.21 12.16
CA LYS A 59 35.68 14.60 10.97
C LYS A 59 36.88 15.41 10.46
N PHE A 60 36.73 16.73 10.32
CA PHE A 60 37.74 17.57 9.62
C PHE A 60 38.74 18.20 10.55
N ILE A 61 38.34 18.59 11.77
CA ILE A 61 39.23 19.23 12.75
C ILE A 61 39.87 18.19 13.66
N LEU A 62 39.07 17.30 14.23
CA LEU A 62 39.57 16.32 15.19
C LEU A 62 40.03 15.01 14.53
N ARG A 63 39.92 14.89 13.20
CA ARG A 63 40.28 13.69 12.38
C ARG A 63 39.78 12.37 12.98
N LYS A 64 38.64 12.40 13.70
CA LYS A 64 38.03 11.21 14.29
C LYS A 64 37.15 10.46 13.26
N ASN A 65 37.18 9.14 13.33
CA ASN A 65 36.28 8.31 12.53
C ASN A 65 34.84 8.50 13.08
N VAL A 66 33.96 9.11 12.28
CA VAL A 66 32.58 9.42 12.69
C VAL A 66 31.67 8.34 12.16
N ALA A 67 31.06 7.56 13.06
CA ALA A 67 30.11 6.51 12.68
C ALA A 67 28.97 7.03 11.78
N PRO A 68 28.48 6.25 10.81
CA PRO A 68 27.36 6.63 9.96
C PRO A 68 26.13 7.04 10.81
N ILE A 69 25.28 7.92 10.27
CA ILE A 69 24.01 8.24 10.92
C ILE A 69 23.07 7.09 10.67
N GLY A 70 22.66 6.34 11.70
CA GLY A 70 21.81 5.15 11.57
C GLY A 70 20.58 5.37 10.68
N GLN A 71 19.85 6.48 10.90
CA GLN A 71 18.69 6.83 10.07
C GLN A 71 19.03 7.00 8.58
N LEU A 72 20.21 7.53 8.23
CA LEU A 72 20.63 7.69 6.84
C LEU A 72 21.05 6.35 6.22
N GLU A 73 21.70 5.49 6.98
CA GLU A 73 22.06 4.14 6.55
C GLU A 73 20.81 3.28 6.36
N ASP A 74 19.85 3.35 7.29
CA ASP A 74 18.57 2.65 7.15
C ASP A 74 17.78 3.14 5.93
N TYR A 75 17.79 4.47 5.67
CA TYR A 75 17.20 5.01 4.45
C TYR A 75 17.87 4.45 3.19
N LYS A 76 19.20 4.42 3.14
CA LYS A 76 19.94 3.88 1.99
C LYS A 76 19.65 2.39 1.78
N ARG A 77 19.61 1.60 2.87
CA ARG A 77 19.24 0.18 2.83
C ARG A 77 17.82 -0.02 2.30
N ARG A 78 16.83 0.73 2.82
CA ARG A 78 15.45 0.69 2.33
C ARG A 78 15.37 1.08 0.86
N LYS A 79 16.04 2.15 0.44
CA LYS A 79 16.09 2.58 -0.96
C LYS A 79 16.65 1.48 -1.87
N LYS A 80 17.75 0.84 -1.47
CA LYS A 80 18.35 -0.27 -2.23
C LYS A 80 17.41 -1.48 -2.30
N ARG A 81 16.79 -1.85 -1.19
CA ARG A 81 15.84 -2.97 -1.11
C ARG A 81 14.62 -2.74 -2.00
N ASN A 82 14.09 -1.54 -2.01
CA ASN A 82 12.87 -1.19 -2.74
C ASN A 82 13.10 -0.77 -4.19
N THR A 83 14.33 -0.89 -4.70
CA THR A 83 14.65 -0.46 -6.08
C THR A 83 13.80 -1.17 -7.13
N ASN A 84 13.53 -2.46 -6.95
CA ASN A 84 12.76 -3.23 -7.92
C ASN A 84 11.25 -2.97 -7.81
N THR A 85 10.73 -2.77 -6.61
CA THR A 85 9.32 -2.41 -6.40
C THR A 85 9.02 -1.03 -6.98
N TRP A 86 9.93 -0.08 -6.83
CA TRP A 86 9.79 1.25 -7.45
C TRP A 86 9.84 1.18 -8.97
N LYS A 87 10.80 0.42 -9.54
CA LYS A 87 10.84 0.22 -11.00
C LYS A 87 9.56 -0.42 -11.54
N PHE A 88 8.96 -1.34 -10.77
CA PHE A 88 7.68 -1.93 -11.13
C PHE A 88 6.57 -0.88 -11.12
N ALA A 89 6.45 -0.12 -10.03
CA ALA A 89 5.44 0.93 -9.91
C ALA A 89 5.59 1.98 -11.02
N ASP A 90 6.82 2.46 -11.28
CA ASP A 90 7.10 3.46 -12.33
C ASP A 90 6.75 2.94 -13.73
N LYS A 91 6.89 1.64 -13.97
CA LYS A 91 6.70 1.06 -15.30
C LYS A 91 5.26 0.65 -15.57
N TYR A 92 4.54 0.16 -14.57
CA TYR A 92 3.29 -0.55 -14.77
C TYR A 92 2.08 0.09 -14.08
N ILE A 93 2.29 1.05 -13.17
CA ILE A 93 1.20 1.72 -12.47
C ILE A 93 1.15 3.20 -12.87
N HIS A 94 0.00 3.66 -13.33
CA HIS A 94 -0.25 5.06 -13.67
C HIS A 94 -0.49 5.85 -12.39
N ARG A 95 0.61 6.33 -11.77
CA ARG A 95 0.58 7.00 -10.48
C ARG A 95 0.28 8.49 -10.62
N HIS A 96 -0.65 8.98 -9.81
CA HIS A 96 -0.75 10.40 -9.49
C HIS A 96 -0.06 10.63 -8.15
N GLU A 97 1.19 11.11 -8.22
CA GLU A 97 2.01 11.34 -7.03
C GLU A 97 1.56 12.60 -6.30
N LEU A 98 1.28 12.46 -5.00
CA LEU A 98 0.73 13.51 -4.15
C LEU A 98 1.55 13.70 -2.88
N ASP A 99 1.72 14.94 -2.44
CA ASP A 99 2.23 15.23 -1.08
C ASP A 99 1.13 15.01 -0.02
N ASN A 100 -0.13 15.31 -0.37
CA ASN A 100 -1.31 15.08 0.47
C ASN A 100 -2.57 15.00 -0.38
N LEU A 101 -3.62 14.32 0.13
CA LEU A 101 -4.90 14.15 -0.58
C LEU A 101 -5.68 15.48 -0.76
N GLY A 102 -5.41 16.48 0.07
CA GLY A 102 -6.05 17.80 -0.05
C GLY A 102 -5.59 18.62 -1.26
N SER A 103 -4.60 18.12 -2.04
CA SER A 103 -4.21 18.74 -3.32
C SER A 103 -5.12 18.34 -4.47
N ILE A 104 -5.93 17.29 -4.32
CA ILE A 104 -6.89 16.84 -5.31
C ILE A 104 -8.07 17.81 -5.33
N LYS A 105 -8.61 18.06 -6.52
CA LYS A 105 -9.79 18.90 -6.73
C LYS A 105 -10.97 18.04 -7.16
N GLU A 106 -12.19 18.55 -6.96
CA GLU A 106 -13.43 17.86 -7.31
C GLU A 106 -13.49 17.42 -8.79
N ASP A 107 -13.02 18.29 -9.70
CA ASP A 107 -13.08 18.05 -11.15
C ASP A 107 -11.93 17.19 -11.70
N ASP A 108 -10.98 16.76 -10.85
CA ASP A 108 -9.85 15.94 -11.31
C ASP A 108 -10.30 14.53 -11.72
N TYR A 109 -11.33 13.98 -11.04
CA TYR A 109 -11.83 12.62 -11.24
C TYR A 109 -13.36 12.52 -11.14
N ASP A 110 -13.95 11.65 -11.97
CA ASP A 110 -15.38 11.35 -11.96
C ASP A 110 -15.75 10.30 -10.89
N VAL A 111 -14.79 9.40 -10.59
CA VAL A 111 -15.00 8.26 -9.69
C VAL A 111 -13.77 8.06 -8.79
N PHE A 112 -14.01 7.80 -7.53
CA PHE A 112 -13.00 7.30 -6.60
C PHE A 112 -13.29 5.85 -6.25
N VAL A 113 -12.28 4.98 -6.39
CA VAL A 113 -12.30 3.58 -5.98
C VAL A 113 -11.34 3.41 -4.82
N VAL A 114 -11.85 3.06 -3.64
CA VAL A 114 -11.03 2.75 -2.46
C VAL A 114 -10.76 1.25 -2.41
N GLY A 115 -9.51 0.90 -2.33
CA GLY A 115 -9.07 -0.50 -2.25
C GLY A 115 -7.99 -0.82 -3.30
N SER A 116 -7.53 -2.03 -3.33
CA SER A 116 -7.77 -3.09 -2.37
C SER A 116 -6.80 -2.98 -1.16
N ASP A 117 -6.16 -4.08 -0.80
CA ASP A 117 -5.24 -4.18 0.33
C ASP A 117 -5.88 -3.79 1.69
N GLN A 118 -5.08 -3.73 2.74
CA GLN A 118 -5.51 -3.41 4.11
C GLN A 118 -5.68 -1.89 4.33
N ILE A 119 -6.25 -1.19 3.34
CA ILE A 119 -6.43 0.26 3.41
C ILE A 119 -7.39 0.67 4.54
N TRP A 120 -8.26 -0.25 5.00
CA TRP A 120 -9.15 -0.03 6.14
C TRP A 120 -8.62 -0.64 7.44
N ARG A 121 -7.35 -1.03 7.52
CA ARG A 121 -6.70 -1.36 8.79
C ARG A 121 -6.24 -0.09 9.48
N ARG A 122 -6.82 0.20 10.64
CA ARG A 122 -6.62 1.47 11.38
C ARG A 122 -5.14 1.82 11.56
N GLU A 123 -4.31 0.87 11.98
CA GLU A 123 -2.87 1.06 12.15
C GLU A 123 -2.19 1.54 10.85
N TYR A 124 -2.56 0.97 9.70
CA TYR A 124 -1.99 1.33 8.41
C TYR A 124 -2.48 2.69 7.91
N ILE A 125 -3.73 3.04 8.23
CA ILE A 125 -4.27 4.37 7.95
C ILE A 125 -3.46 5.44 8.68
N LEU A 126 -3.30 5.30 10.00
CA LEU A 126 -2.57 6.25 10.84
C LEU A 126 -1.10 6.39 10.43
N ASN A 127 -0.51 5.33 9.88
CA ASN A 127 0.85 5.36 9.33
C ASN A 127 0.94 5.96 7.92
N SER A 128 -0.16 6.01 7.17
CA SER A 128 -0.16 6.35 5.73
C SER A 128 -0.84 7.67 5.42
N PHE A 129 -1.89 8.02 6.15
CA PHE A 129 -2.73 9.19 5.89
C PHE A 129 -2.64 10.21 7.04
N LYS A 130 -3.27 11.36 6.86
CA LYS A 130 -3.31 12.43 7.85
C LYS A 130 -4.30 12.13 8.99
N CYS A 131 -5.42 11.54 8.63
CA CYS A 131 -6.48 11.14 9.55
C CYS A 131 -7.17 9.87 9.03
N VAL A 132 -8.01 9.26 9.88
CA VAL A 132 -8.73 8.03 9.54
C VAL A 132 -9.69 8.24 8.38
N GLU A 133 -10.36 9.37 8.34
CA GLU A 133 -11.35 9.73 7.32
C GLU A 133 -10.75 9.74 5.90
N ASP A 134 -9.46 9.99 5.75
CA ASP A 134 -8.79 10.03 4.44
C ASP A 134 -8.94 8.69 3.69
N ALA A 135 -8.87 7.55 4.39
CA ALA A 135 -9.06 6.22 3.81
C ALA A 135 -10.51 5.92 3.41
N PHE A 136 -11.44 6.76 3.85
CA PHE A 136 -12.87 6.69 3.55
C PHE A 136 -13.34 7.87 2.71
N LEU A 137 -12.42 8.52 1.96
CA LEU A 137 -12.67 9.67 1.10
C LEU A 137 -13.22 10.90 1.83
N GLY A 138 -12.82 11.12 3.10
CA GLY A 138 -13.24 12.26 3.90
C GLY A 138 -12.88 13.60 3.27
N PHE A 139 -11.77 13.68 2.52
CA PHE A 139 -11.36 14.88 1.77
C PHE A 139 -12.35 15.25 0.65
N ALA A 140 -13.10 14.27 0.13
CA ALA A 140 -14.07 14.43 -0.95
C ALA A 140 -15.54 14.37 -0.49
N LYS A 141 -15.83 14.49 0.81
CA LYS A 141 -17.17 14.24 1.38
C LYS A 141 -18.29 15.10 0.81
N THR A 142 -17.98 16.32 0.32
CA THR A 142 -18.94 17.27 -0.24
C THR A 142 -18.99 17.29 -1.76
N TRP A 143 -18.13 16.51 -2.42
CA TRP A 143 -18.00 16.50 -3.88
C TRP A 143 -19.10 15.67 -4.54
N ASN A 144 -19.50 16.07 -5.72
CA ASN A 144 -20.46 15.32 -6.55
C ASN A 144 -19.74 14.29 -7.43
N VAL A 145 -19.18 13.25 -6.83
CA VAL A 145 -18.41 12.20 -7.49
C VAL A 145 -18.91 10.83 -7.07
N LYS A 146 -18.71 9.81 -7.91
CA LYS A 146 -19.01 8.41 -7.53
C LYS A 146 -17.95 7.86 -6.61
N ARG A 147 -18.37 7.05 -5.63
CA ARG A 147 -17.51 6.43 -4.62
C ARG A 147 -17.76 4.93 -4.57
N ILE A 148 -16.71 4.17 -4.74
CA ILE A 148 -16.76 2.71 -4.75
C ILE A 148 -15.72 2.18 -3.78
N ALA A 149 -16.09 1.23 -2.94
CA ALA A 149 -15.15 0.41 -2.19
C ALA A 149 -15.03 -0.94 -2.89
N TYR A 150 -13.85 -1.23 -3.44
CA TYR A 150 -13.57 -2.51 -4.07
C TYR A 150 -12.54 -3.30 -3.27
N ALA A 151 -13.02 -4.34 -2.58
CA ALA A 151 -12.17 -5.26 -1.83
C ALA A 151 -11.18 -4.64 -0.82
N PRO A 152 -11.43 -3.48 -0.16
CA PRO A 152 -10.60 -3.08 0.96
C PRO A 152 -10.70 -4.12 2.09
N SER A 153 -9.64 -4.20 2.90
CA SER A 153 -9.55 -5.12 4.03
C SER A 153 -9.31 -4.35 5.32
N PHE A 154 -9.93 -4.81 6.41
CA PHE A 154 -9.62 -4.35 7.78
C PHE A 154 -8.36 -5.04 8.33
N GLY A 155 -7.90 -6.12 7.71
CA GLY A 155 -6.70 -6.86 8.07
C GLY A 155 -6.86 -7.84 9.24
N HIS A 156 -7.98 -7.79 9.94
CA HIS A 156 -8.38 -8.66 11.05
C HIS A 156 -9.89 -8.61 11.26
N ASP A 157 -10.42 -9.41 12.15
CA ASP A 157 -11.84 -9.59 12.48
C ASP A 157 -12.29 -8.79 13.73
N VAL A 158 -11.44 -7.92 14.25
CA VAL A 158 -11.70 -7.07 15.41
C VAL A 158 -11.86 -5.62 14.96
N TRP A 159 -12.89 -4.92 15.51
CA TRP A 159 -13.09 -3.49 15.29
C TRP A 159 -12.20 -2.69 16.24
N ASP A 160 -11.20 -1.99 15.72
CA ASP A 160 -10.18 -1.26 16.47
C ASP A 160 -10.30 0.27 16.38
N TYR A 161 -11.39 0.76 15.79
CA TYR A 161 -11.69 2.19 15.70
C TYR A 161 -12.36 2.71 16.96
N THR A 162 -12.10 4.00 17.30
CA THR A 162 -12.78 4.65 18.41
C THR A 162 -14.26 4.89 18.11
N PRO A 163 -15.10 5.15 19.14
CA PRO A 163 -16.50 5.51 18.90
C PRO A 163 -16.68 6.71 17.97
N GLU A 164 -15.86 7.73 18.11
CA GLU A 164 -15.89 8.95 17.28
C GLU A 164 -15.51 8.65 15.84
N GLU A 165 -14.43 7.87 15.63
CA GLU A 165 -14.01 7.39 14.31
C GLU A 165 -15.11 6.54 13.66
N THR A 166 -15.76 5.65 14.44
CA THR A 166 -16.86 4.81 13.96
C THR A 166 -18.03 5.64 13.44
N VAL A 167 -18.41 6.71 14.15
CA VAL A 167 -19.47 7.63 13.71
C VAL A 167 -19.08 8.31 12.40
N SER A 168 -17.83 8.82 12.30
CA SER A 168 -17.31 9.47 11.10
C SER A 168 -17.27 8.51 9.91
N ILE A 169 -16.72 7.30 10.11
CA ILE A 169 -16.62 6.25 9.07
C ILE A 169 -18.00 5.88 8.54
N ARG A 170 -18.97 5.64 9.45
CA ARG A 170 -20.35 5.32 9.07
C ARG A 170 -20.97 6.40 8.20
N ALA A 171 -20.78 7.67 8.57
CA ALA A 171 -21.30 8.80 7.80
C ALA A 171 -20.67 8.87 6.39
N LEU A 172 -19.36 8.64 6.29
CA LEU A 172 -18.64 8.67 5.01
C LEU A 172 -19.02 7.49 4.11
N LEU A 173 -19.10 6.26 4.66
CA LEU A 173 -19.44 5.07 3.86
C LEU A 173 -20.89 5.09 3.34
N ARG A 174 -21.79 5.83 3.98
CA ARG A 174 -23.15 6.07 3.44
C ARG A 174 -23.17 6.92 2.17
N LEU A 175 -22.07 7.61 1.85
CA LEU A 175 -21.91 8.36 0.61
C LEU A 175 -21.41 7.49 -0.54
N PHE A 176 -21.05 6.23 -0.28
CA PHE A 176 -20.56 5.32 -1.31
C PHE A 176 -21.72 4.71 -2.11
N ASP A 177 -21.57 4.70 -3.43
CA ASP A 177 -22.53 4.08 -4.35
C ASP A 177 -22.48 2.54 -4.26
N TYR A 178 -21.27 1.98 -4.03
CA TYR A 178 -21.07 0.54 -3.90
C TYR A 178 -20.04 0.23 -2.81
N LEU A 179 -20.38 -0.74 -1.95
CA LEU A 179 -19.54 -1.19 -0.86
C LEU A 179 -19.24 -2.68 -1.01
N SER A 180 -17.98 -3.02 -1.10
CA SER A 180 -17.50 -4.40 -0.98
C SER A 180 -16.26 -4.46 -0.10
N VAL A 181 -15.96 -5.65 0.41
CA VAL A 181 -14.79 -5.96 1.25
C VAL A 181 -14.17 -7.27 0.80
N ARG A 182 -12.90 -7.49 1.11
CA ARG A 182 -12.14 -8.64 0.66
C ARG A 182 -12.36 -9.91 1.50
N GLU A 183 -12.72 -9.75 2.75
CA GLU A 183 -12.92 -10.86 3.70
C GLU A 183 -14.36 -10.92 4.18
N GLU A 184 -14.85 -12.14 4.46
CA GLU A 184 -16.18 -12.37 5.04
C GLU A 184 -16.31 -11.70 6.42
N SER A 185 -15.26 -11.78 7.24
CA SER A 185 -15.19 -11.05 8.52
C SER A 185 -15.39 -9.54 8.37
N GLY A 186 -14.93 -8.96 7.26
CA GLY A 186 -15.16 -7.55 6.94
C GLY A 186 -16.64 -7.23 6.68
N VAL A 187 -17.40 -8.15 6.07
CA VAL A 187 -18.87 -8.02 5.91
C VAL A 187 -19.54 -7.98 7.28
N GLU A 188 -19.15 -8.90 8.18
CA GLU A 188 -19.67 -8.96 9.53
C GLU A 188 -19.35 -7.68 10.34
N LEU A 189 -18.09 -7.17 10.23
CA LEU A 189 -17.70 -5.91 10.86
C LEU A 189 -18.54 -4.73 10.36
N CYS A 190 -18.73 -4.60 9.05
CA CYS A 190 -19.55 -3.53 8.49
C CYS A 190 -20.99 -3.59 8.97
N MET A 191 -21.58 -4.76 9.07
CA MET A 191 -22.95 -4.93 9.55
C MET A 191 -23.04 -4.62 11.05
N ARG A 192 -22.17 -5.21 11.86
CA ARG A 192 -22.22 -5.11 13.33
C ARG A 192 -21.89 -3.72 13.83
N GLU A 193 -20.80 -3.12 13.31
CA GLU A 193 -20.26 -1.86 13.86
C GLU A 193 -20.81 -0.63 13.15
N LEU A 194 -21.11 -0.76 11.86
CA LEU A 194 -21.53 0.38 11.03
C LEU A 194 -23.00 0.32 10.63
N GLY A 195 -23.66 -0.85 10.74
CA GLY A 195 -25.03 -1.05 10.26
C GLY A 195 -25.12 -0.92 8.72
N LEU A 196 -24.08 -1.34 7.99
CA LEU A 196 -24.00 -1.23 6.55
C LEU A 196 -23.89 -2.63 5.91
N THR A 197 -24.68 -2.85 4.86
CA THR A 197 -24.59 -4.05 4.04
C THR A 197 -23.46 -3.89 3.02
N THR A 198 -22.55 -4.84 2.97
CA THR A 198 -21.44 -4.89 2.03
C THR A 198 -21.40 -6.24 1.30
N LYS A 199 -20.70 -6.31 0.17
CA LYS A 199 -20.49 -7.56 -0.56
C LYS A 199 -19.08 -8.09 -0.30
N HIS A 200 -18.97 -9.41 -0.10
CA HIS A 200 -17.68 -10.10 -0.16
C HIS A 200 -17.27 -10.28 -1.63
N VAL A 201 -16.07 -9.84 -1.99
CA VAL A 201 -15.53 -9.95 -3.35
C VAL A 201 -14.06 -10.36 -3.31
N ALA A 202 -13.61 -11.00 -4.40
CA ALA A 202 -12.21 -11.41 -4.51
C ALA A 202 -11.25 -10.21 -4.60
N ASP A 203 -10.02 -10.44 -4.15
CA ASP A 203 -8.92 -9.50 -4.35
C ASP A 203 -8.75 -9.18 -5.85
N PRO A 204 -8.42 -7.93 -6.24
CA PRO A 204 -8.27 -7.54 -7.65
C PRO A 204 -7.26 -8.39 -8.43
N THR A 205 -6.28 -9.00 -7.75
CA THR A 205 -5.34 -9.92 -8.42
C THR A 205 -6.02 -11.10 -9.09
N MET A 206 -7.23 -11.44 -8.67
CA MET A 206 -8.06 -12.50 -9.28
C MET A 206 -8.88 -12.02 -10.48
N LEU A 207 -8.90 -10.73 -10.80
CA LEU A 207 -9.56 -10.17 -11.98
C LEU A 207 -8.76 -10.39 -13.27
N LEU A 208 -7.48 -10.68 -13.14
CA LEU A 208 -6.55 -10.90 -14.24
C LEU A 208 -6.28 -12.40 -14.42
N THR A 209 -6.02 -12.79 -15.66
CA THR A 209 -5.63 -14.16 -16.01
C THR A 209 -4.13 -14.38 -15.87
N ALA A 210 -3.68 -15.63 -15.88
CA ALA A 210 -2.24 -15.95 -15.91
C ALA A 210 -1.52 -15.32 -17.10
N GLU A 211 -2.19 -15.21 -18.26
CA GLU A 211 -1.62 -14.58 -19.46
C GLU A 211 -1.31 -13.10 -19.23
N ASP A 212 -2.15 -12.40 -18.48
CA ASP A 212 -1.98 -10.99 -18.13
C ASP A 212 -0.73 -10.79 -17.29
N TYR A 213 -0.43 -11.71 -16.38
CA TYR A 213 0.76 -11.67 -15.54
C TYR A 213 2.03 -12.10 -16.28
N LYS A 214 1.95 -12.91 -17.33
CA LYS A 214 3.11 -13.31 -18.15
C LYS A 214 3.85 -12.12 -18.75
N VAL A 215 3.14 -11.04 -19.04
CA VAL A 215 3.74 -9.80 -19.55
C VAL A 215 4.76 -9.22 -18.55
N LEU A 216 4.49 -9.34 -17.26
CA LEU A 216 5.35 -8.82 -16.19
C LEU A 216 6.67 -9.58 -16.06
N ILE A 217 6.68 -10.86 -16.40
CA ILE A 217 7.83 -11.76 -16.24
C ILE A 217 8.58 -12.04 -17.56
N LYS A 218 8.14 -11.48 -18.67
CA LYS A 218 8.67 -11.78 -20.02
C LYS A 218 10.19 -11.62 -20.15
N ASN A 219 10.79 -10.70 -19.40
CA ASN A 219 12.22 -10.38 -19.46
C ASN A 219 12.96 -10.75 -18.15
N THR A 220 12.39 -11.61 -17.31
CA THR A 220 13.07 -12.06 -16.10
C THR A 220 13.95 -13.25 -16.38
N SER A 221 15.09 -13.34 -15.69
CA SER A 221 15.93 -14.53 -15.72
C SER A 221 15.17 -15.71 -15.12
N LYS A 222 15.37 -16.91 -15.69
CA LYS A 222 14.82 -18.12 -15.10
C LYS A 222 15.42 -18.34 -13.70
N SER A 223 14.57 -18.62 -12.71
CA SER A 223 15.03 -19.04 -11.40
C SER A 223 15.72 -20.40 -11.51
N SER A 224 16.82 -20.57 -10.76
CA SER A 224 17.45 -21.89 -10.59
C SER A 224 16.78 -22.73 -9.48
N GLY A 225 15.85 -22.13 -8.73
CA GLY A 225 15.10 -22.79 -7.66
C GLY A 225 13.79 -23.41 -8.16
N ASN A 226 13.32 -24.42 -7.46
CA ASN A 226 12.05 -25.12 -7.69
C ASN A 226 11.02 -24.85 -6.56
N LEU A 227 11.42 -24.09 -5.51
CA LEU A 227 10.56 -23.65 -4.44
C LEU A 227 10.81 -22.18 -4.15
N LEU A 228 9.73 -21.39 -4.03
CA LEU A 228 9.73 -20.01 -3.58
C LEU A 228 9.11 -19.94 -2.18
N CYS A 229 9.89 -19.45 -1.20
CA CYS A 229 9.39 -19.13 0.12
C CYS A 229 9.33 -17.61 0.30
N TYR A 230 8.16 -17.10 0.68
CA TYR A 230 7.95 -15.72 1.05
C TYR A 230 7.63 -15.65 2.55
N VAL A 231 8.60 -15.16 3.34
CA VAL A 231 8.50 -15.14 4.81
C VAL A 231 8.30 -13.70 5.26
N LEU A 232 7.15 -13.42 5.88
CA LEU A 232 6.80 -12.08 6.39
C LEU A 232 7.49 -11.78 7.71
N ASP A 233 7.48 -12.75 8.64
CA ASP A 233 8.11 -12.64 9.95
C ASP A 233 9.05 -13.82 10.16
N MET A 234 10.33 -13.51 10.39
CA MET A 234 11.33 -14.52 10.75
C MET A 234 11.21 -14.80 12.26
N THR A 235 10.63 -15.95 12.60
CA THR A 235 10.71 -16.50 13.96
C THR A 235 11.84 -17.51 14.04
N GLU A 236 12.35 -17.80 15.25
CA GLU A 236 13.41 -18.82 15.44
C GLU A 236 12.98 -20.21 14.94
N GLU A 237 11.67 -20.48 14.88
CA GLU A 237 11.09 -21.72 14.30
C GLU A 237 11.04 -21.71 12.77
N ALA A 238 11.21 -20.55 12.12
CA ALA A 238 11.24 -20.42 10.67
C ALA A 238 12.59 -20.81 10.05
N ASP A 239 13.55 -21.30 10.84
CA ASP A 239 14.73 -21.97 10.29
C ASP A 239 14.26 -23.17 9.48
N LEU A 240 14.28 -22.99 8.15
CA LEU A 240 14.01 -24.07 7.19
C LEU A 240 15.00 -25.19 7.49
N LYS A 241 14.51 -26.21 8.19
CA LYS A 241 15.34 -27.33 8.67
C LYS A 241 16.15 -27.96 7.53
N PRO A 242 17.34 -28.50 7.82
CA PRO A 242 18.20 -29.21 6.86
C PRO A 242 17.51 -30.31 6.05
N GLU A 243 16.34 -30.79 6.50
CA GLU A 243 15.50 -31.78 5.82
C GLU A 243 15.06 -31.38 4.41
N LEU A 244 15.10 -30.06 4.10
CA LEU A 244 14.85 -29.53 2.75
C LEU A 244 16.13 -29.27 1.93
N ALA A 245 17.27 -29.81 2.34
CA ALA A 245 18.57 -29.56 1.67
C ALA A 245 18.62 -29.98 0.19
N TRP A 246 17.71 -30.84 -0.27
CA TRP A 246 17.55 -31.22 -1.66
C TRP A 246 16.71 -30.23 -2.50
N VAL A 247 16.03 -29.28 -1.83
CA VAL A 247 15.21 -28.25 -2.49
C VAL A 247 16.06 -27.01 -2.72
N LYS A 248 16.20 -26.58 -3.98
CA LYS A 248 16.76 -25.25 -4.30
C LYS A 248 15.74 -24.19 -3.93
N THR A 249 15.89 -23.63 -2.74
CA THR A 249 14.96 -22.64 -2.16
C THR A 249 15.45 -21.23 -2.45
N THR A 250 14.55 -20.38 -2.92
CA THR A 250 14.75 -18.92 -2.95
C THR A 250 13.89 -18.32 -1.84
N VAL A 251 14.53 -17.72 -0.83
CA VAL A 251 13.84 -17.04 0.26
C VAL A 251 13.78 -15.55 -0.06
N LEU A 252 12.56 -15.00 -0.10
CA LEU A 252 12.33 -13.56 -0.15
C LEU A 252 11.93 -13.08 1.24
N VAL A 253 12.73 -12.20 1.81
CA VAL A 253 12.41 -11.47 3.04
C VAL A 253 12.02 -10.05 2.63
N PRO A 254 10.87 -9.53 3.06
CA PRO A 254 10.39 -8.19 2.70
C PRO A 254 11.25 -7.05 3.22
#